data_0f61e7fc7a8a872dc753f427aa834b6b
#
_entry.id   0f61e7fc7a8a872dc753f427aa834b6b
#
_cell.length_a   1.000
_cell.length_b   1.000
_cell.length_c   1.000
_cell.angle_alpha   90.00
_cell.angle_beta   90.00
_cell.angle_gamma   90.00
#
_symmetry.space_group_name_H-M   'P 1'
#
loop_
_entity.id
_entity.type
_entity.pdbx_description
1 polymer ?
#
loop_
_entity_poly.entity_id
_entity_poly.type
_entity_poly.pdbx_seq_one_letter_code
_entity_poly.pdbx_strand_id
1 'polypeptide(L)'
;MSSIQVEPAALIKADDWRFQYRQKSRCSSSNLTMLSYGTFDIKSGVTSDELYHHNEEAILLCIRGKVNVRVRLQTFTLSYYDTLFIPLATPYTIENTCTEQALLVVCKARAENKYEPFYSSWEQFSRDERRIRHLQGKDVFLMLDVTEKADKLMAGYTIYQPYTRAWPAHNHTDQEEVYIFTKGRGAMEVYADEERKTFVHSVSEMDAVTIPVLNFHPVFSQSEQLHFIWCIAGQRYWVGDKNKDFMKGNSAELTT
;
A
#
# COMPACT_ATOMS: atom_id res chain seq x y z
N MET A 1 -9.88 18.19 28.91
CA MET A 1 -9.67 17.10 27.90
C MET A 1 -8.85 17.72 26.79
N SER A 2 -7.60 17.30 26.59
CA SER A 2 -6.80 17.76 25.45
C SER A 2 -7.42 17.16 24.19
N SER A 3 -7.90 18.02 23.28
CA SER A 3 -8.32 17.58 21.97
C SER A 3 -7.12 16.91 21.28
N ILE A 4 -7.26 15.64 20.91
CA ILE A 4 -6.26 14.97 20.07
C ILE A 4 -6.22 15.75 18.76
N GLN A 5 -5.09 16.38 18.47
CA GLN A 5 -4.90 17.05 17.20
C GLN A 5 -4.63 15.97 16.14
N VAL A 6 -5.55 15.84 15.19
CA VAL A 6 -5.44 14.86 14.10
C VAL A 6 -4.73 15.51 12.94
N GLU A 7 -3.65 14.87 12.48
CA GLU A 7 -2.89 15.35 11.32
C GLU A 7 -3.72 15.26 10.03
N PRO A 8 -3.69 16.28 9.17
CA PRO A 8 -4.39 16.26 7.90
C PRO A 8 -3.72 15.32 6.90
N ALA A 9 -4.52 14.73 6.02
CA ALA A 9 -4.01 13.97 4.89
C ALA A 9 -3.24 14.86 3.89
N ALA A 10 -2.34 14.25 3.13
CA ALA A 10 -1.64 14.89 2.03
C ALA A 10 -1.87 14.15 0.72
N LEU A 11 -2.08 14.89 -0.35
CA LEU A 11 -2.07 14.40 -1.72
C LEU A 11 -0.67 14.62 -2.31
N ILE A 12 -0.02 13.55 -2.71
CA ILE A 12 1.30 13.57 -3.33
C ILE A 12 1.12 13.22 -4.80
N LYS A 13 1.44 14.15 -5.69
CA LYS A 13 1.35 13.94 -7.13
C LYS A 13 2.46 13.02 -7.63
N ALA A 14 2.22 12.38 -8.77
CA ALA A 14 3.11 11.37 -9.34
C ALA A 14 4.57 11.81 -9.45
N ASP A 15 4.82 13.07 -9.82
CA ASP A 15 6.17 13.59 -10.00
C ASP A 15 6.89 13.96 -8.69
N ASP A 16 6.14 14.11 -7.60
CA ASP A 16 6.69 14.59 -6.32
C ASP A 16 7.33 13.46 -5.48
N TRP A 17 7.04 12.20 -5.76
CA TRP A 17 7.51 11.09 -4.95
C TRP A 17 8.19 9.96 -5.74
N ARG A 18 8.35 10.09 -7.05
CA ARG A 18 9.11 9.15 -7.86
C ARG A 18 10.61 9.33 -7.63
N PHE A 19 11.28 8.23 -7.37
CA PHE A 19 12.72 8.19 -7.19
C PHE A 19 13.34 7.19 -8.15
N GLN A 20 14.51 7.55 -8.70
CA GLN A 20 15.37 6.52 -9.24
C GLN A 20 15.83 5.64 -8.07
N TYR A 21 15.96 4.32 -8.30
CA TYR A 21 16.16 3.32 -7.26
C TYR A 21 17.22 3.68 -6.20
N ARG A 22 18.04 4.64 -6.48
CA ARG A 22 19.24 4.91 -5.69
C ARG A 22 19.01 5.40 -4.30
N GLN A 23 17.87 5.92 -3.89
CA GLN A 23 18.00 6.63 -2.65
C GLN A 23 16.85 6.96 -1.76
N LYS A 24 15.62 6.99 -2.13
CA LYS A 24 14.64 7.57 -1.22
C LYS A 24 13.47 6.64 -0.99
N SER A 25 13.29 6.30 0.23
CA SER A 25 12.20 5.47 0.70
C SER A 25 11.14 6.27 1.43
N ARG A 26 11.25 7.60 1.40
CA ARG A 26 10.28 8.48 2.04
C ARG A 26 10.06 9.71 1.16
N CYS A 27 8.81 10.00 0.87
CA CYS A 27 8.44 11.24 0.25
C CYS A 27 8.64 12.40 1.22
N SER A 28 9.34 13.45 0.80
CA SER A 28 9.64 14.61 1.65
C SER A 28 8.40 15.41 2.04
N SER A 29 7.31 15.29 1.26
CA SER A 29 6.02 15.92 1.54
C SER A 29 5.06 15.04 2.35
N SER A 30 5.47 13.82 2.71
CA SER A 30 4.68 12.94 3.56
C SER A 30 4.63 13.46 4.99
N ASN A 31 3.44 13.49 5.56
CA ASN A 31 3.17 13.81 6.96
C ASN A 31 3.04 12.55 7.84
N LEU A 32 3.34 11.36 7.31
CA LEU A 32 3.32 10.11 8.04
C LEU A 32 4.59 9.94 8.88
N THR A 33 4.45 9.32 10.04
CA THR A 33 5.53 9.07 11.00
C THR A 33 5.92 7.59 11.12
N MET A 34 4.95 6.68 10.97
CA MET A 34 5.15 5.25 11.04
C MET A 34 5.45 4.62 9.68
N LEU A 35 4.85 5.16 8.63
CA LEU A 35 4.94 4.65 7.26
C LEU A 35 5.79 5.56 6.39
N SER A 36 6.74 4.98 5.67
CA SER A 36 7.45 5.63 4.57
C SER A 36 7.26 4.86 3.27
N TYR A 37 7.29 5.55 2.14
CA TYR A 37 7.07 4.96 0.83
C TYR A 37 7.84 5.71 -0.26
N GLY A 38 8.01 5.04 -1.40
CA GLY A 38 8.71 5.59 -2.56
C GLY A 38 8.60 4.65 -3.75
N THR A 39 9.35 4.96 -4.81
CA THR A 39 9.45 4.09 -5.99
C THR A 39 10.88 3.71 -6.29
N PHE A 40 11.03 2.57 -6.96
CA PHE A 40 12.24 2.18 -7.68
C PHE A 40 11.94 2.12 -9.17
N ASP A 41 12.46 3.06 -9.92
CA ASP A 41 12.48 3.05 -11.38
C ASP A 41 13.77 2.38 -11.84
N ILE A 42 13.68 1.19 -12.41
CA ILE A 42 14.84 0.38 -12.78
C ILE A 42 14.88 0.20 -14.29
N LYS A 43 15.87 0.81 -14.93
CA LYS A 43 16.07 0.69 -16.38
C LYS A 43 16.39 -0.74 -16.78
N SER A 44 16.12 -1.06 -18.03
CA SER A 44 16.51 -2.34 -18.65
C SER A 44 18.00 -2.62 -18.43
N GLY A 45 18.33 -3.87 -18.09
CA GLY A 45 19.69 -4.35 -17.90
C GLY A 45 20.43 -3.79 -16.65
N VAL A 46 19.72 -3.08 -15.76
CA VAL A 46 20.34 -2.50 -14.56
C VAL A 46 20.13 -3.41 -13.35
N THR A 47 21.21 -3.60 -12.61
CA THR A 47 21.20 -4.18 -11.26
C THR A 47 21.45 -3.08 -10.22
N SER A 48 20.68 -3.05 -9.17
CA SER A 48 20.88 -2.12 -8.06
C SER A 48 22.17 -2.43 -7.28
N ASP A 49 22.71 -1.43 -6.60
CA ASP A 49 23.60 -1.70 -5.46
C ASP A 49 22.83 -2.50 -4.40
N GLU A 50 23.55 -3.05 -3.42
CA GLU A 50 22.90 -3.71 -2.30
C GLU A 50 22.09 -2.68 -1.49
N LEU A 51 20.80 -2.94 -1.36
CA LEU A 51 19.85 -2.15 -0.61
C LEU A 51 19.72 -2.73 0.81
N TYR A 52 19.67 -1.87 1.80
CA TYR A 52 19.64 -2.29 3.20
C TYR A 52 18.89 -1.26 4.06
N HIS A 53 17.99 -1.75 4.89
CA HIS A 53 17.22 -0.93 5.84
C HIS A 53 17.52 -1.38 7.27
N HIS A 54 18.28 -0.59 8.01
CA HIS A 54 18.82 -0.97 9.33
C HIS A 54 17.75 -1.37 10.35
N ASN A 55 16.70 -0.61 10.44
CA ASN A 55 15.66 -0.74 11.46
C ASN A 55 14.24 -0.72 10.88
N GLU A 56 14.12 -1.06 9.61
CA GLU A 56 12.84 -1.09 8.90
C GLU A 56 12.65 -2.44 8.23
N GLU A 57 11.43 -2.92 8.22
CA GLU A 57 10.93 -3.90 7.26
C GLU A 57 10.36 -3.18 6.04
N ALA A 58 10.31 -3.85 4.91
CA ALA A 58 9.81 -3.28 3.66
C ALA A 58 8.90 -4.24 2.91
N ILE A 59 8.04 -3.69 2.07
CA ILE A 59 7.31 -4.45 1.06
C ILE A 59 7.55 -3.80 -0.31
N LEU A 60 7.92 -4.61 -1.29
CA LEU A 60 8.07 -4.25 -2.69
C LEU A 60 6.82 -4.69 -3.44
N LEU A 61 6.23 -3.80 -4.23
CA LEU A 61 5.04 -4.06 -5.03
C LEU A 61 5.37 -3.71 -6.49
N CYS A 62 5.38 -4.71 -7.37
CA CYS A 62 5.73 -4.51 -8.77
C CYS A 62 4.52 -3.98 -9.56
N ILE A 63 4.63 -2.76 -10.09
CA ILE A 63 3.54 -2.09 -10.80
C ILE A 63 3.68 -2.21 -12.30
N ARG A 64 4.90 -2.26 -12.80
CA ARG A 64 5.19 -2.39 -14.23
C ARG A 64 6.52 -3.10 -14.44
N GLY A 65 6.59 -3.84 -15.55
CA GLY A 65 7.78 -4.61 -15.92
C GLY A 65 7.94 -5.88 -15.10
N LYS A 66 9.17 -6.37 -15.07
CA LYS A 66 9.54 -7.59 -14.36
C LYS A 66 10.96 -7.44 -13.81
N VAL A 67 11.17 -7.87 -12.59
CA VAL A 67 12.49 -7.80 -11.93
C VAL A 67 12.79 -9.09 -11.18
N ASN A 68 14.06 -9.38 -11.00
CA ASN A 68 14.56 -10.35 -10.03
C ASN A 68 14.99 -9.61 -8.78
N VAL A 69 14.48 -10.02 -7.63
CA VAL A 69 14.90 -9.51 -6.32
C VAL A 69 15.63 -10.64 -5.61
N ARG A 70 16.93 -10.45 -5.38
CA ARG A 70 17.73 -11.40 -4.61
C ARG A 70 17.79 -10.97 -3.16
N VAL A 71 17.29 -11.83 -2.28
CA VAL A 71 17.31 -11.65 -0.83
C VAL A 71 18.15 -12.80 -0.24
N ARG A 72 19.30 -12.50 0.31
CA ARG A 72 20.26 -13.53 0.75
C ARG A 72 20.61 -14.50 -0.41
N LEU A 73 20.28 -15.78 -0.24
CA LEU A 73 20.53 -16.84 -1.25
C LEU A 73 19.31 -17.15 -2.12
N GLN A 74 18.19 -16.45 -1.90
CA GLN A 74 16.95 -16.68 -2.65
C GLN A 74 16.75 -15.57 -3.69
N THR A 75 16.23 -15.94 -4.85
CA THR A 75 15.82 -15.01 -5.89
C THR A 75 14.32 -15.13 -6.14
N PHE A 76 13.64 -14.01 -6.07
CA PHE A 76 12.21 -13.87 -6.33
C PHE A 76 12.04 -13.07 -7.61
N THR A 77 11.26 -13.60 -8.54
CA THR A 77 10.89 -12.87 -9.76
C THR A 77 9.55 -12.20 -9.53
N LEU A 78 9.53 -10.87 -9.59
CA LEU A 78 8.33 -10.08 -9.45
C LEU A 78 7.88 -9.56 -10.81
N SER A 79 6.61 -9.74 -11.13
CA SER A 79 5.91 -9.19 -12.29
C SER A 79 4.70 -8.36 -11.81
N TYR A 80 3.85 -7.94 -12.74
CA TYR A 80 2.70 -7.08 -12.44
C TYR A 80 1.89 -7.55 -11.21
N TYR A 81 1.80 -6.69 -10.22
CA TYR A 81 1.12 -6.84 -8.93
C TYR A 81 1.70 -7.92 -7.99
N ASP A 82 2.79 -8.58 -8.34
CA ASP A 82 3.50 -9.41 -7.38
C ASP A 82 4.08 -8.54 -6.25
N THR A 83 4.13 -9.11 -5.05
CA THR A 83 4.69 -8.43 -3.89
C THR A 83 5.75 -9.28 -3.20
N LEU A 84 6.72 -8.62 -2.56
CA LEU A 84 7.75 -9.27 -1.77
C LEU A 84 7.97 -8.51 -0.46
N PHE A 85 7.75 -9.18 0.63
CA PHE A 85 8.12 -8.67 1.96
C PHE A 85 9.61 -8.89 2.23
N ILE A 86 10.30 -7.82 2.59
CA ILE A 86 11.70 -7.80 2.99
C ILE A 86 11.76 -7.58 4.51
N PRO A 87 12.27 -8.56 5.27
CA PRO A 87 12.32 -8.45 6.71
C PRO A 87 13.30 -7.39 7.20
N LEU A 88 13.13 -6.99 8.47
CA LEU A 88 14.03 -6.11 9.20
C LEU A 88 15.50 -6.47 8.95
N ALA A 89 16.33 -5.45 8.69
CA ALA A 89 17.77 -5.57 8.53
C ALA A 89 18.19 -6.72 7.59
N THR A 90 17.56 -6.80 6.43
CA THR A 90 17.85 -7.83 5.44
C THR A 90 18.31 -7.19 4.14
N PRO A 91 19.55 -7.46 3.69
CA PRO A 91 20.06 -6.93 2.44
C PRO A 91 19.39 -7.61 1.24
N TYR A 92 19.21 -6.83 0.18
CA TYR A 92 18.67 -7.31 -1.10
C TYR A 92 19.19 -6.50 -2.29
N THR A 93 19.13 -7.09 -3.47
CA THR A 93 19.41 -6.41 -4.74
C THR A 93 18.25 -6.59 -5.69
N ILE A 94 18.05 -5.63 -6.58
CA ILE A 94 17.01 -5.68 -7.61
C ILE A 94 17.68 -5.63 -8.98
N GLU A 95 17.33 -6.57 -9.85
CA GLU A 95 17.85 -6.68 -11.20
C GLU A 95 16.70 -6.65 -12.21
N ASN A 96 16.77 -5.76 -13.17
CA ASN A 96 15.87 -5.75 -14.32
C ASN A 96 16.54 -6.40 -15.52
N THR A 97 16.22 -7.66 -15.77
CA THR A 97 16.71 -8.43 -16.93
C THR A 97 15.87 -8.26 -18.19
N CYS A 98 14.75 -7.50 -18.12
CA CYS A 98 13.86 -7.30 -19.24
C CYS A 98 14.26 -6.10 -20.10
N THR A 99 13.68 -6.02 -21.29
CA THR A 99 13.93 -4.91 -22.23
C THR A 99 13.22 -3.61 -21.84
N GLU A 100 12.19 -3.72 -21.01
CA GLU A 100 11.41 -2.56 -20.56
C GLU A 100 11.84 -2.10 -19.16
N GLN A 101 11.60 -0.83 -18.89
CA GLN A 101 11.79 -0.27 -17.56
C GLN A 101 10.80 -0.89 -16.58
N ALA A 102 11.26 -1.25 -15.40
CA ALA A 102 10.42 -1.73 -14.31
C ALA A 102 10.15 -0.62 -13.29
N LEU A 103 8.95 -0.66 -12.71
CA LEU A 103 8.51 0.22 -11.65
C LEU A 103 8.03 -0.59 -10.47
N LEU A 104 8.66 -0.38 -9.31
CA LEU A 104 8.23 -0.93 -8.04
C LEU A 104 7.85 0.21 -7.10
N VAL A 105 6.79 0.00 -6.35
CA VAL A 105 6.51 0.77 -5.13
C VAL A 105 7.19 0.07 -3.97
N VAL A 106 7.76 0.83 -3.07
CA VAL A 106 8.31 0.35 -1.80
C VAL A 106 7.60 1.06 -0.65
N CYS A 107 7.08 0.30 0.30
CA CYS A 107 6.58 0.83 1.56
C CYS A 107 7.41 0.24 2.70
N LYS A 108 7.67 1.04 3.73
CA LYS A 108 8.52 0.62 4.85
C LYS A 108 7.97 1.12 6.18
N ALA A 109 8.26 0.35 7.22
CA ALA A 109 7.97 0.73 8.61
C ALA A 109 9.10 0.30 9.52
N ARG A 110 9.32 1.05 10.61
CA ARG A 110 10.21 0.60 11.67
C ARG A 110 9.72 -0.70 12.26
N ALA A 111 10.63 -1.64 12.44
CA ALA A 111 10.35 -2.96 12.98
C ALA A 111 11.30 -3.31 14.12
N GLU A 112 10.85 -4.16 15.02
CA GLU A 112 11.60 -4.68 16.15
C GLU A 112 11.91 -6.18 15.98
N ASN A 113 10.99 -6.88 15.31
CA ASN A 113 11.06 -8.32 15.11
C ASN A 113 11.44 -8.65 13.67
N LYS A 114 12.30 -9.66 13.50
CA LYS A 114 12.75 -10.13 12.20
C LYS A 114 12.02 -11.43 11.85
N TYR A 115 11.53 -11.48 10.62
CA TYR A 115 10.84 -12.65 10.07
C TYR A 115 11.54 -13.15 8.81
N GLU A 116 10.93 -14.08 8.08
CA GLU A 116 11.44 -14.54 6.79
C GLU A 116 10.80 -13.76 5.63
N PRO A 117 11.49 -13.64 4.47
CA PRO A 117 10.89 -13.07 3.27
C PRO A 117 9.61 -13.80 2.88
N PHE A 118 8.62 -13.05 2.42
CA PHE A 118 7.33 -13.59 1.98
C PHE A 118 6.96 -13.05 0.61
N TYR A 119 6.79 -13.94 -0.36
CA TYR A 119 6.41 -13.62 -1.73
C TYR A 119 4.93 -13.92 -1.97
N SER A 120 4.21 -12.96 -2.52
CA SER A 120 2.82 -13.09 -2.91
C SER A 120 2.70 -12.94 -4.42
N SER A 121 2.37 -14.01 -5.11
CA SER A 121 2.08 -13.98 -6.54
C SER A 121 0.68 -13.44 -6.80
N TRP A 122 0.58 -12.40 -7.61
CA TRP A 122 -0.73 -11.88 -8.04
C TRP A 122 -1.58 -12.94 -8.72
N GLU A 123 -0.98 -13.74 -9.60
CA GLU A 123 -1.70 -14.81 -10.28
C GLU A 123 -2.37 -15.80 -9.33
N GLN A 124 -1.70 -16.13 -8.22
CA GLN A 124 -2.23 -17.05 -7.22
C GLN A 124 -3.23 -16.35 -6.29
N PHE A 125 -2.86 -15.19 -5.74
CA PHE A 125 -3.65 -14.51 -4.72
C PHE A 125 -4.91 -13.86 -5.25
N SER A 126 -4.91 -13.41 -6.51
CA SER A 126 -6.11 -12.87 -7.16
C SER A 126 -7.17 -13.93 -7.52
N ARG A 127 -6.86 -15.21 -7.29
CA ARG A 127 -7.79 -16.34 -7.47
C ARG A 127 -8.06 -17.11 -6.18
N ASP A 128 -7.44 -16.72 -5.08
CA ASP A 128 -7.67 -17.35 -3.77
C ASP A 128 -8.73 -16.56 -3.01
N GLU A 129 -9.96 -17.11 -2.95
CA GLU A 129 -11.10 -16.49 -2.27
C GLU A 129 -10.82 -16.12 -0.81
N ARG A 130 -9.89 -16.80 -0.16
CA ARG A 130 -9.48 -16.46 1.22
C ARG A 130 -8.64 -15.17 1.28
N ARG A 131 -8.15 -14.70 0.13
CA ARG A 131 -7.34 -13.49 -0.02
C ARG A 131 -8.11 -12.34 -0.62
N ILE A 132 -9.39 -12.53 -0.92
CA ILE A 132 -10.22 -11.52 -1.56
C ILE A 132 -11.38 -11.18 -0.65
N ARG A 133 -11.57 -9.89 -0.39
CA ARG A 133 -12.78 -9.38 0.23
C ARG A 133 -13.66 -8.79 -0.87
N HIS A 134 -14.73 -9.47 -1.19
CA HIS A 134 -15.74 -8.99 -2.12
C HIS A 134 -16.67 -8.03 -1.41
N LEU A 135 -16.62 -6.77 -1.79
CA LEU A 135 -17.45 -5.70 -1.24
C LEU A 135 -18.27 -5.07 -2.37
N GLN A 136 -19.30 -4.31 -2.02
CA GLN A 136 -20.15 -3.69 -3.02
C GLN A 136 -19.32 -2.79 -3.97
N GLY A 137 -19.23 -3.21 -5.24
CA GLY A 137 -18.52 -2.49 -6.29
C GLY A 137 -16.99 -2.50 -6.19
N LYS A 138 -16.39 -3.30 -5.29
CA LYS A 138 -14.94 -3.38 -5.16
C LYS A 138 -14.48 -4.73 -4.63
N ASP A 139 -13.28 -5.12 -5.04
CA ASP A 139 -12.55 -6.24 -4.48
C ASP A 139 -11.28 -5.76 -3.79
N VAL A 140 -11.00 -6.29 -2.60
CA VAL A 140 -9.79 -6.00 -1.83
C VAL A 140 -8.94 -7.26 -1.76
N PHE A 141 -7.74 -7.20 -2.32
CA PHE A 141 -6.80 -8.31 -2.40
C PHE A 141 -5.74 -8.18 -1.31
N LEU A 142 -5.62 -9.22 -0.48
CA LEU A 142 -4.76 -9.25 0.70
C LEU A 142 -3.41 -9.89 0.35
N MET A 143 -2.40 -9.08 0.02
CA MET A 143 -1.09 -9.58 -0.41
C MET A 143 -0.13 -9.84 0.75
N LEU A 144 -0.14 -8.98 1.76
CA LEU A 144 0.52 -9.19 3.07
C LEU A 144 -0.50 -8.79 4.14
N ASP A 145 -1.06 -9.76 4.82
CA ASP A 145 -2.16 -9.58 5.77
C ASP A 145 -1.73 -9.96 7.19
N VAL A 146 -2.65 -9.94 8.13
CA VAL A 146 -2.44 -10.31 9.54
C VAL A 146 -1.98 -11.76 9.73
N THR A 147 -2.26 -12.62 8.75
CA THR A 147 -1.88 -14.04 8.77
C THR A 147 -0.40 -14.28 8.46
N GLU A 148 0.23 -13.39 7.72
CA GLU A 148 1.67 -13.47 7.42
C GLU A 148 2.47 -12.85 8.56
N LYS A 149 3.68 -13.34 8.74
CA LYS A 149 4.59 -12.84 9.77
C LYS A 149 5.31 -11.58 9.28
N ALA A 150 4.86 -10.43 9.73
CA ALA A 150 5.52 -9.14 9.63
C ALA A 150 5.35 -8.41 10.96
N ASP A 151 6.11 -7.36 11.21
CA ASP A 151 6.03 -6.64 12.50
C ASP A 151 4.97 -5.53 12.48
N LYS A 152 4.97 -4.70 11.46
CA LYS A 152 4.12 -3.50 11.36
C LYS A 152 3.34 -3.39 10.04
N LEU A 153 3.87 -3.93 8.95
CA LEU A 153 3.31 -3.72 7.62
C LEU A 153 2.15 -4.68 7.28
N MET A 154 1.14 -4.13 6.63
CA MET A 154 0.14 -4.85 5.85
C MET A 154 -0.02 -4.14 4.51
N ALA A 155 -0.28 -4.88 3.44
CA ALA A 155 -0.47 -4.30 2.12
C ALA A 155 -1.27 -5.18 1.17
N GLY A 156 -1.88 -4.53 0.20
CA GLY A 156 -2.58 -5.20 -0.87
C GLY A 156 -3.07 -4.23 -1.95
N TYR A 157 -3.99 -4.72 -2.73
CA TYR A 157 -4.59 -3.96 -3.82
C TYR A 157 -6.10 -3.86 -3.63
N THR A 158 -6.69 -2.77 -4.10
CA THR A 158 -8.14 -2.65 -4.23
C THR A 158 -8.48 -2.26 -5.66
N ILE A 159 -9.49 -2.91 -6.20
CA ILE A 159 -10.03 -2.65 -7.54
C ILE A 159 -11.49 -2.24 -7.39
N TYR A 160 -11.80 -1.00 -7.76
CA TYR A 160 -13.17 -0.48 -7.80
C TYR A 160 -13.75 -0.63 -9.20
N GLN A 161 -15.00 -1.04 -9.27
CA GLN A 161 -15.79 -0.92 -10.48
C GLN A 161 -16.08 0.55 -10.78
N PRO A 162 -16.41 0.91 -12.03
CA PRO A 162 -16.80 2.27 -12.35
C PRO A 162 -17.95 2.78 -11.46
N TYR A 163 -17.93 4.07 -11.15
CA TYR A 163 -18.96 4.77 -10.36
C TYR A 163 -19.22 4.19 -8.97
N THR A 164 -18.19 3.64 -8.34
CA THR A 164 -18.27 3.05 -7.00
C THR A 164 -17.78 4.03 -5.95
N ARG A 165 -18.49 4.10 -4.83
CA ARG A 165 -18.08 4.78 -3.61
C ARG A 165 -17.85 3.78 -2.49
N ALA A 166 -16.74 3.93 -1.76
CA ALA A 166 -16.55 3.21 -0.50
C ALA A 166 -17.48 3.78 0.58
N TRP A 167 -18.39 2.96 1.08
CA TRP A 167 -19.29 3.35 2.14
C TRP A 167 -19.72 2.13 2.99
N PRO A 168 -19.86 2.27 4.33
CA PRO A 168 -19.50 3.44 5.13
C PRO A 168 -17.98 3.69 5.13
N ALA A 169 -17.59 4.93 5.38
CA ALA A 169 -16.20 5.28 5.57
C ALA A 169 -15.68 4.67 6.87
N HIS A 170 -14.39 4.36 6.92
CA HIS A 170 -13.71 3.85 8.11
C HIS A 170 -12.44 4.63 8.39
N ASN A 171 -11.90 4.48 9.58
CA ASN A 171 -10.62 5.03 9.99
C ASN A 171 -9.79 4.01 10.77
N HIS A 172 -8.53 4.32 10.98
CA HIS A 172 -7.60 3.55 11.79
C HIS A 172 -7.22 4.35 13.03
N THR A 173 -7.24 3.72 14.20
CA THR A 173 -6.95 4.40 15.49
C THR A 173 -5.47 4.45 15.83
N ASP A 174 -4.68 3.52 15.34
CA ASP A 174 -3.26 3.32 15.67
C ASP A 174 -2.44 2.79 14.48
N GLN A 175 -2.93 3.06 13.28
CA GLN A 175 -2.27 2.74 12.03
C GLN A 175 -2.28 3.97 11.11
N GLU A 176 -1.18 4.19 10.43
CA GLU A 176 -1.11 5.08 9.27
C GLU A 176 -1.27 4.27 7.99
N GLU A 177 -1.83 4.89 6.97
CA GLU A 177 -2.02 4.26 5.68
C GLU A 177 -1.61 5.19 4.53
N VAL A 178 -1.26 4.62 3.39
CA VAL A 178 -1.11 5.32 2.13
C VAL A 178 -1.87 4.58 1.04
N TYR A 179 -2.61 5.33 0.23
CA TYR A 179 -3.15 4.85 -1.04
C TYR A 179 -2.30 5.35 -2.18
N ILE A 180 -1.89 4.44 -3.06
CA ILE A 180 -1.10 4.74 -4.26
C ILE A 180 -1.88 4.24 -5.46
N PHE A 181 -2.37 5.15 -6.27
CA PHE A 181 -3.25 4.84 -7.39
C PHE A 181 -2.43 4.30 -8.56
N THR A 182 -2.75 3.10 -9.03
CA THR A 182 -1.98 2.40 -10.07
C THR A 182 -2.66 2.40 -11.43
N LYS A 183 -3.97 2.69 -11.47
CA LYS A 183 -4.75 2.75 -12.71
C LYS A 183 -6.05 3.51 -12.50
N GLY A 184 -6.47 4.25 -13.51
CA GLY A 184 -7.76 4.93 -13.55
C GLY A 184 -7.76 6.28 -12.85
N ARG A 185 -8.95 6.87 -12.73
CA ARG A 185 -9.20 8.17 -12.12
C ARG A 185 -10.31 8.06 -11.09
N GLY A 186 -10.17 8.87 -10.06
CA GLY A 186 -11.14 8.90 -8.97
C GLY A 186 -11.11 10.20 -8.20
N ALA A 187 -11.76 10.17 -7.07
CA ALA A 187 -11.64 11.21 -6.05
C ALA A 187 -11.53 10.54 -4.68
N MET A 188 -10.94 11.24 -3.75
CA MET A 188 -10.77 10.77 -2.38
C MET A 188 -11.10 11.89 -1.41
N GLU A 189 -11.83 11.54 -0.37
CA GLU A 189 -12.04 12.39 0.80
C GLU A 189 -11.20 11.85 1.95
N VAL A 190 -10.59 12.72 2.74
CA VAL A 190 -9.95 12.33 4.00
C VAL A 190 -10.32 13.36 5.06
N TYR A 191 -10.82 12.91 6.20
CA TYR A 191 -11.30 13.80 7.24
C TYR A 191 -11.34 13.12 8.60
N ALA A 192 -11.09 13.89 9.64
CA ALA A 192 -11.25 13.44 11.03
C ALA A 192 -12.67 13.68 11.56
N ASP A 193 -13.38 14.65 11.00
CA ASP A 193 -14.71 15.10 11.39
C ASP A 193 -15.66 15.00 10.20
N GLU A 194 -16.75 14.26 10.31
CA GLU A 194 -17.71 14.04 9.24
C GLU A 194 -18.42 15.33 8.78
N GLU A 195 -18.50 16.34 9.64
CA GLU A 195 -19.08 17.63 9.29
C GLU A 195 -18.10 18.52 8.50
N ARG A 196 -16.80 18.23 8.58
CA ARG A 196 -15.73 19.00 7.94
C ARG A 196 -14.85 18.13 7.06
N LYS A 197 -15.11 18.15 5.76
CA LYS A 197 -14.26 17.51 4.77
C LYS A 197 -13.00 18.35 4.56
N THR A 198 -11.93 18.03 5.27
CA THR A 198 -10.69 18.82 5.25
C THR A 198 -9.83 18.54 4.01
N PHE A 199 -10.10 17.44 3.33
CA PHE A 199 -9.38 17.05 2.12
C PHE A 199 -10.37 16.40 1.16
N VAL A 200 -10.49 16.98 -0.04
CA VAL A 200 -11.29 16.42 -1.16
C VAL A 200 -10.50 16.69 -2.44
N HIS A 201 -9.98 15.65 -3.05
CA HIS A 201 -9.15 15.79 -4.24
C HIS A 201 -9.44 14.72 -5.28
N SER A 202 -9.31 15.10 -6.54
CA SER A 202 -9.20 14.15 -7.65
C SER A 202 -7.86 13.44 -7.59
N VAL A 203 -7.87 12.16 -7.92
CA VAL A 203 -6.70 11.29 -7.95
C VAL A 203 -6.59 10.59 -9.29
N SER A 204 -5.37 10.31 -9.70
CA SER A 204 -5.02 9.66 -10.96
C SER A 204 -3.83 8.73 -10.78
N GLU A 205 -3.47 8.02 -11.83
CA GLU A 205 -2.35 7.07 -11.82
C GLU A 205 -1.08 7.69 -11.24
N MET A 206 -0.46 6.97 -10.32
CA MET A 206 0.73 7.32 -9.55
C MET A 206 0.58 8.49 -8.57
N ASP A 207 -0.61 9.03 -8.37
CA ASP A 207 -0.84 9.87 -7.19
C ASP A 207 -0.81 9.01 -5.92
N ALA A 208 -0.33 9.58 -4.83
CA ALA A 208 -0.37 8.97 -3.51
C ALA A 208 -1.11 9.88 -2.52
N VAL A 209 -1.96 9.31 -1.70
CA VAL A 209 -2.67 10.03 -0.63
C VAL A 209 -2.31 9.42 0.71
N THR A 210 -1.80 10.25 1.60
CA THR A 210 -1.49 9.86 2.98
C THR A 210 -2.74 9.89 3.85
N ILE A 211 -2.86 8.92 4.72
CA ILE A 211 -3.99 8.78 5.65
C ILE A 211 -3.40 8.64 7.06
N PRO A 212 -3.24 9.75 7.78
CA PRO A 212 -2.83 9.72 9.19
C PRO A 212 -3.90 9.04 10.06
N VAL A 213 -3.51 8.59 11.23
CA VAL A 213 -4.43 7.98 12.21
C VAL A 213 -5.70 8.80 12.41
N LEU A 214 -6.80 8.15 12.73
CA LEU A 214 -8.13 8.73 13.02
C LEU A 214 -8.81 9.45 11.84
N ASN A 215 -8.26 9.36 10.61
CA ASN A 215 -8.91 9.94 9.44
C ASN A 215 -9.78 8.92 8.70
N PHE A 216 -11.04 9.26 8.46
CA PHE A 216 -11.91 8.57 7.50
C PHE A 216 -11.44 8.86 6.08
N HIS A 217 -11.50 7.86 5.19
CA HIS A 217 -10.87 7.97 3.87
C HIS A 217 -11.64 7.27 2.73
N PRO A 218 -12.89 7.66 2.47
CA PRO A 218 -13.63 7.07 1.36
C PRO A 218 -13.05 7.48 0.00
N VAL A 219 -13.08 6.52 -0.93
CA VAL A 219 -12.62 6.67 -2.31
C VAL A 219 -13.81 6.53 -3.26
N PHE A 220 -13.73 7.19 -4.41
CA PHE A 220 -14.72 7.19 -5.47
C PHE A 220 -14.04 6.89 -6.80
N SER A 221 -14.51 5.91 -7.54
CA SER A 221 -14.12 5.73 -8.94
C SER A 221 -15.01 6.55 -9.88
N GLN A 222 -14.44 6.96 -11.00
CA GLN A 222 -15.18 7.61 -12.08
C GLN A 222 -15.69 6.59 -13.10
N SER A 223 -15.64 6.91 -14.40
CA SER A 223 -16.20 6.09 -15.48
C SER A 223 -15.37 4.85 -15.84
N GLU A 224 -14.27 4.62 -15.15
CA GLU A 224 -13.36 3.49 -15.36
C GLU A 224 -13.04 2.80 -14.04
N GLN A 225 -12.49 1.59 -14.12
CA GLN A 225 -11.98 0.91 -12.93
C GLN A 225 -10.88 1.75 -12.28
N LEU A 226 -10.91 1.85 -10.96
CA LEU A 226 -9.87 2.50 -10.18
C LEU A 226 -9.11 1.45 -9.38
N HIS A 227 -7.81 1.34 -9.64
CA HIS A 227 -6.92 0.43 -8.92
C HIS A 227 -5.99 1.23 -8.02
N PHE A 228 -5.78 0.76 -6.82
CA PHE A 228 -4.77 1.33 -5.94
C PHE A 228 -4.16 0.28 -5.01
N ILE A 229 -2.91 0.55 -4.63
CA ILE A 229 -2.25 -0.10 -3.50
C ILE A 229 -2.79 0.55 -2.23
N TRP A 230 -3.08 -0.26 -1.23
CA TRP A 230 -3.15 0.19 0.15
C TRP A 230 -1.96 -0.40 0.91
N CYS A 231 -1.29 0.43 1.71
CA CYS A 231 -0.24 -0.02 2.62
C CYS A 231 -0.44 0.63 3.97
N ILE A 232 -0.44 -0.19 5.00
CA ILE A 232 -0.71 0.19 6.39
C ILE A 232 0.54 -0.09 7.21
N ALA A 233 0.87 0.81 8.13
CA ALA A 233 1.89 0.60 9.16
C ALA A 233 1.34 0.90 10.55
N GLY A 234 1.64 0.04 11.52
CA GLY A 234 1.19 0.18 12.90
C GLY A 234 0.85 -1.17 13.53
N GLN A 235 -0.18 -1.19 14.36
CA GLN A 235 -0.66 -2.46 14.93
C GLN A 235 -1.35 -3.29 13.84
N ARG A 236 -1.00 -4.58 13.77
CA ARG A 236 -1.55 -5.47 12.74
C ARG A 236 -2.82 -6.13 13.22
N TYR A 237 -3.95 -5.63 12.74
CA TYR A 237 -5.29 -6.20 12.99
C TYR A 237 -6.19 -5.94 11.78
N TRP A 238 -7.26 -6.69 11.69
CA TRP A 238 -8.28 -6.44 10.67
C TRP A 238 -9.09 -5.20 11.04
N VAL A 239 -9.26 -4.30 10.10
CA VAL A 239 -9.98 -3.02 10.31
C VAL A 239 -11.33 -3.24 10.98
N GLY A 240 -12.06 -4.26 10.58
CA GLY A 240 -13.34 -4.61 11.15
C GLY A 240 -13.33 -4.97 12.64
N ASP A 241 -12.21 -5.37 13.18
CA ASP A 241 -12.13 -5.71 14.60
C ASP A 241 -12.27 -4.50 15.50
N LYS A 242 -11.82 -3.33 15.05
CA LYS A 242 -11.91 -2.08 15.81
C LYS A 242 -13.05 -1.17 15.36
N ASN A 243 -13.45 -1.23 14.11
CA ASN A 243 -14.60 -0.49 13.59
C ASN A 243 -15.67 -1.43 13.03
N LYS A 244 -16.46 -2.00 13.91
CA LYS A 244 -17.52 -2.95 13.56
C LYS A 244 -18.66 -2.36 12.71
N ASP A 245 -18.83 -1.03 12.71
CA ASP A 245 -19.84 -0.39 11.89
C ASP A 245 -19.44 -0.38 10.41
N PHE A 246 -18.17 -0.26 10.12
CA PHE A 246 -17.61 -0.50 8.79
C PHE A 246 -17.98 -1.91 8.28
N MET A 247 -17.86 -2.93 9.15
CA MET A 247 -18.20 -4.30 8.83
C MET A 247 -19.67 -4.51 8.51
N LYS A 248 -20.56 -3.83 9.22
CA LYS A 248 -22.02 -3.99 9.04
C LYS A 248 -22.53 -3.47 7.71
N GLY A 249 -21.95 -2.40 7.16
CA GLY A 249 -22.43 -1.75 5.96
C GLY A 249 -22.00 -2.42 4.65
N ASN A 250 -20.85 -3.10 4.66
CA ASN A 250 -20.28 -3.75 3.47
C ASN A 250 -20.12 -5.24 3.65
N SER A 251 -20.61 -5.75 4.70
CA SER A 251 -20.29 -7.03 5.24
C SER A 251 -21.14 -8.15 4.72
N ALA A 252 -21.43 -8.12 3.52
CA ALA A 252 -21.35 -9.43 2.99
C ALA A 252 -19.90 -9.89 3.29
N GLU A 253 -19.59 -10.37 4.41
CA GLU A 253 -18.55 -11.37 4.55
C GLU A 253 -17.09 -10.89 4.45
N LEU A 254 -16.68 -10.17 5.45
CA LEU A 254 -15.37 -10.46 5.98
C LEU A 254 -15.50 -11.82 6.66
N THR A 255 -15.67 -12.86 5.90
CA THR A 255 -15.72 -14.21 6.41
C THR A 255 -14.40 -14.54 7.04
N THR A 256 -14.50 -14.90 8.25
CA THR A 256 -13.56 -15.59 9.13
C THR A 256 -12.58 -16.49 8.41
#